data_99cd2ad2ab5a5055bb07a1f4dfc588c4
#
_entry.id   99cd2ad2ab5a5055bb07a1f4dfc588c4
#
_cell.length_a   1.000
_cell.length_b   1.000
_cell.length_c   1.000
_cell.angle_alpha   90.00
_cell.angle_beta   90.00
_cell.angle_gamma   90.00
#
_symmetry.space_group_name_H-M   'P 1'
#
loop_
_entity.id
_entity.type
_entity.pdbx_description
1 polymer ?
#
loop_
_entity_poly.entity_id
_entity_poly.type
_entity_poly.pdbx_seq_one_letter_code
_entity_poly.pdbx_strand_id
1 'polypeptide(L)'
;TEASGTSGLTDEVYIKDDVQTKGDSWKNPEENSEDNSRDNPADNPEDNSRDNPEDNSRNNPKDNPEEVLREKAPEGHLYALDVDPIEIVKTGERLQKAGYGEEILTILQQNFANLETVAKEYGPFDFMLADLGVSSMQIDDPKRGFSYKADGPLDLRLDPQHGIPASQRLRELNREELIGMLVENSDEPYAEQIASQICKTFKKGGSMDTTTALREAIERALCFLPENKEKKDILKKTCQRVFQALRIDVNSE
;
A
#
# COMPACT_ATOMS: atom_id res chain seq x y z
N THR A 1 54.05 11.88 -21.74
CA THR A 1 53.23 11.01 -22.60
C THR A 1 51.88 10.82 -21.95
N GLU A 2 50.94 11.35 -22.64
CA GLU A 2 49.53 11.63 -22.35
C GLU A 2 48.74 10.42 -21.90
N ALA A 3 47.87 10.64 -20.89
CA ALA A 3 46.78 9.75 -20.60
C ALA A 3 45.47 10.58 -20.71
N SER A 4 44.69 10.23 -21.71
CA SER A 4 43.36 10.77 -21.98
C SER A 4 42.34 10.26 -20.96
N GLY A 5 41.71 11.19 -20.27
CA GLY A 5 40.55 10.92 -19.44
C GLY A 5 39.28 10.81 -20.27
N THR A 6 38.50 9.79 -20.01
CA THR A 6 37.09 9.70 -20.43
C THR A 6 36.18 10.00 -19.24
N SER A 7 35.52 11.14 -19.34
CA SER A 7 34.44 11.53 -18.42
C SER A 7 33.22 10.69 -18.68
N GLY A 8 32.82 9.87 -17.69
CA GLY A 8 31.52 9.23 -17.67
C GLY A 8 30.48 10.23 -17.20
N LEU A 9 29.51 10.53 -18.04
CA LEU A 9 28.28 11.22 -17.69
C LEU A 9 27.43 10.23 -16.89
N THR A 10 27.20 10.57 -15.63
CA THR A 10 26.13 9.95 -14.83
C THR A 10 24.88 10.80 -15.04
N ASP A 11 23.94 10.25 -15.79
CA ASP A 11 22.59 10.83 -15.90
C ASP A 11 21.88 10.60 -14.55
N GLU A 12 21.83 11.65 -13.74
CA GLU A 12 20.95 11.69 -12.56
C GLU A 12 19.51 11.88 -13.03
N VAL A 13 18.70 10.85 -12.85
CA VAL A 13 17.25 10.92 -13.04
C VAL A 13 16.64 11.59 -11.81
N TYR A 14 16.31 12.86 -11.92
CA TYR A 14 15.52 13.58 -10.91
C TYR A 14 14.04 13.19 -11.05
N ILE A 15 13.52 12.46 -10.07
CA ILE A 15 12.08 12.29 -9.89
C ILE A 15 11.59 13.49 -9.07
N LYS A 16 10.79 14.35 -9.69
CA LYS A 16 10.08 15.41 -8.97
C LYS A 16 8.81 14.83 -8.35
N ASP A 17 8.78 14.76 -7.03
CA ASP A 17 7.56 14.60 -6.25
C ASP A 17 6.81 15.93 -6.18
N ASP A 18 5.85 16.14 -7.06
CA ASP A 18 4.84 17.19 -6.95
C ASP A 18 3.47 16.59 -7.31
N VAL A 19 2.87 15.88 -6.38
CA VAL A 19 1.43 15.57 -6.44
C VAL A 19 0.76 16.15 -5.21
N GLN A 20 0.22 17.36 -5.38
CA GLN A 20 -0.78 17.94 -4.48
C GLN A 20 -2.08 17.12 -4.61
N THR A 21 -2.32 16.21 -3.68
CA THR A 21 -3.63 15.59 -3.55
C THR A 21 -4.61 16.55 -2.89
N LYS A 22 -5.54 17.08 -3.68
CA LYS A 22 -6.77 17.69 -3.17
C LYS A 22 -7.57 16.60 -2.46
N GLY A 23 -7.83 16.82 -1.17
CA GLY A 23 -8.63 15.93 -0.36
C GLY A 23 -10.09 15.91 -0.80
N ASP A 24 -10.57 14.77 -1.23
CA ASP A 24 -11.98 14.48 -1.31
C ASP A 24 -12.39 13.66 -0.09
N SER A 25 -13.30 14.27 0.68
CA SER A 25 -13.86 13.72 1.90
C SER A 25 -14.84 12.58 1.57
N TRP A 26 -14.47 11.35 1.87
CA TRP A 26 -15.40 10.23 1.93
C TRP A 26 -16.24 10.35 3.20
N LYS A 27 -17.54 10.64 3.03
CA LYS A 27 -18.55 10.54 4.09
C LYS A 27 -19.04 9.11 4.16
N ASN A 28 -18.93 8.53 5.33
CA ASN A 28 -19.46 7.23 5.70
C ASN A 28 -21.00 7.34 5.82
N PRO A 29 -21.81 6.51 5.16
CA PRO A 29 -23.24 6.46 5.36
C PRO A 29 -23.63 5.33 6.31
N GLU A 30 -23.52 5.56 7.63
CA GLU A 30 -24.26 4.77 8.62
C GLU A 30 -24.38 5.61 9.89
N GLU A 31 -25.60 6.07 10.12
CA GLU A 31 -26.30 6.25 11.39
C GLU A 31 -27.44 7.24 11.20
N ASN A 32 -28.66 6.71 11.06
CA ASN A 32 -29.87 7.28 11.67
C ASN A 32 -31.03 6.32 11.54
N SER A 33 -31.24 5.57 12.61
CA SER A 33 -32.50 4.96 12.96
C SER A 33 -33.20 5.89 13.94
N GLU A 34 -34.31 6.48 13.55
CA GLU A 34 -35.42 6.86 14.48
C GLU A 34 -36.73 6.96 13.71
N ASP A 35 -37.53 6.01 14.00
CA ASP A 35 -38.96 5.86 14.29
C ASP A 35 -39.83 7.11 14.13
N ASN A 36 -40.85 7.02 13.25
CA ASN A 36 -42.15 7.60 13.52
C ASN A 36 -43.23 7.00 12.63
N SER A 37 -44.03 6.15 13.27
CA SER A 37 -45.35 5.73 12.86
C SER A 37 -46.34 6.92 12.75
N ARG A 38 -47.18 6.93 11.70
CA ARG A 38 -48.65 7.23 11.80
C ARG A 38 -49.35 7.18 10.44
N ASP A 39 -50.29 6.25 10.42
CA ASP A 39 -51.68 6.34 9.89
C ASP A 39 -51.97 6.57 8.40
N ASN A 40 -52.52 5.51 7.82
CA ASN A 40 -53.41 5.40 6.65
C ASN A 40 -54.74 6.18 6.86
N PRO A 41 -55.56 6.57 5.85
CA PRO A 41 -56.26 5.60 4.99
C PRO A 41 -56.59 6.03 3.54
N ALA A 42 -56.78 5.00 2.71
CA ALA A 42 -57.78 4.79 1.62
C ALA A 42 -58.08 5.90 0.61
N ASP A 43 -57.90 5.60 -0.68
CA ASP A 43 -58.99 5.35 -1.65
C ASP A 43 -58.42 5.09 -3.06
N ASN A 44 -58.91 4.01 -3.67
CA ASN A 44 -58.87 3.64 -5.09
C ASN A 44 -60.18 4.14 -5.71
N PRO A 45 -60.47 4.26 -7.00
CA PRO A 45 -59.87 3.54 -8.16
C PRO A 45 -59.79 4.33 -9.51
N GLU A 46 -59.49 3.57 -10.55
CA GLU A 46 -59.83 3.70 -11.99
C GLU A 46 -58.70 4.11 -12.96
N ASP A 47 -58.19 3.09 -13.63
CA ASP A 47 -58.31 2.75 -15.04
C ASP A 47 -57.86 3.82 -16.06
N ASN A 48 -56.74 3.53 -16.74
CA ASN A 48 -56.65 3.72 -18.18
C ASN A 48 -55.42 3.02 -18.75
N SER A 49 -55.70 1.91 -19.42
CA SER A 49 -54.89 1.27 -20.43
C SER A 49 -54.43 2.26 -21.52
N ARG A 50 -53.13 2.39 -21.70
CA ARG A 50 -52.54 2.77 -22.99
C ARG A 50 -51.26 1.94 -23.20
N ASP A 51 -51.42 1.02 -24.13
CA ASP A 51 -50.34 0.29 -24.77
C ASP A 51 -49.27 1.26 -25.27
N ASN A 52 -48.05 1.09 -24.77
CA ASN A 52 -46.89 1.70 -25.35
C ASN A 52 -45.98 0.56 -25.84
N PRO A 53 -45.62 0.50 -27.13
CA PRO A 53 -44.78 -0.59 -27.62
C PRO A 53 -43.41 -0.49 -27.04
N GLU A 54 -42.93 -1.63 -26.55
CA GLU A 54 -41.59 -1.87 -26.01
C GLU A 54 -40.52 -1.34 -26.99
N ASP A 55 -39.83 -0.30 -26.53
CA ASP A 55 -38.56 0.11 -27.13
C ASP A 55 -37.46 -0.85 -26.65
N ASN A 56 -37.34 -1.96 -27.38
CA ASN A 56 -36.35 -3.02 -27.17
C ASN A 56 -34.97 -2.65 -27.78
N SER A 57 -34.59 -1.36 -27.77
CA SER A 57 -33.35 -0.92 -28.42
C SER A 57 -32.22 -0.51 -27.48
N ARG A 58 -32.19 -1.02 -26.21
CA ARG A 58 -31.14 -0.65 -25.25
C ARG A 58 -30.34 -1.80 -24.63
N ASN A 59 -30.13 -2.87 -25.38
CA ASN A 59 -29.10 -3.86 -25.02
C ASN A 59 -28.41 -4.35 -26.29
N ASN A 60 -27.67 -3.46 -26.94
CA ASN A 60 -26.68 -3.90 -27.90
C ASN A 60 -25.41 -4.26 -27.13
N PRO A 61 -24.95 -5.52 -27.15
CA PRO A 61 -23.70 -5.93 -26.47
C PRO A 61 -22.47 -5.12 -26.92
N LYS A 62 -22.55 -4.45 -28.04
CA LYS A 62 -21.49 -3.59 -28.60
C LYS A 62 -21.28 -2.25 -27.86
N ASP A 63 -22.16 -1.87 -26.94
CA ASP A 63 -22.05 -0.61 -26.20
C ASP A 63 -21.46 -0.76 -24.80
N ASN A 64 -20.99 -1.98 -24.42
CA ASN A 64 -20.25 -2.17 -23.17
C ASN A 64 -18.81 -1.66 -23.37
N PRO A 65 -18.38 -0.61 -22.64
CA PRO A 65 -17.03 -0.06 -22.78
C PRO A 65 -15.92 -1.09 -22.55
N GLU A 66 -16.17 -2.11 -21.71
CA GLU A 66 -15.23 -3.19 -21.44
C GLU A 66 -15.11 -4.17 -22.61
N GLU A 67 -16.20 -4.47 -23.32
CA GLU A 67 -16.19 -5.31 -24.50
C GLU A 67 -15.54 -4.60 -25.71
N VAL A 68 -15.80 -3.29 -25.86
CA VAL A 68 -15.17 -2.46 -26.92
C VAL A 68 -13.66 -2.33 -26.69
N LEU A 69 -13.21 -2.27 -25.46
CA LEU A 69 -11.78 -2.26 -25.11
C LEU A 69 -11.10 -3.62 -25.42
N ARG A 70 -11.81 -4.73 -25.19
CA ARG A 70 -11.31 -6.08 -25.53
C ARG A 70 -11.17 -6.31 -27.04
N GLU A 71 -12.10 -5.79 -27.85
CA GLU A 71 -12.02 -5.90 -29.32
C GLU A 71 -10.91 -5.00 -29.94
N LYS A 72 -10.43 -3.98 -29.22
CA LYS A 72 -9.46 -2.98 -29.73
C LYS A 72 -8.03 -3.15 -29.26
N ALA A 73 -7.76 -4.09 -28.37
CA ALA A 73 -6.40 -4.34 -27.90
C ALA A 73 -5.95 -5.79 -28.17
N PRO A 74 -5.86 -6.21 -29.45
CA PRO A 74 -5.57 -7.60 -29.77
C PRO A 74 -4.11 -8.03 -29.57
N GLU A 75 -3.18 -7.14 -29.30
CA GLU A 75 -1.74 -7.44 -29.29
C GLU A 75 -0.99 -6.91 -28.06
N GLY A 76 -1.66 -6.31 -27.08
CA GLY A 76 -1.01 -5.83 -25.87
C GLY A 76 -0.77 -6.95 -24.85
N HIS A 77 0.43 -7.01 -24.24
CA HIS A 77 0.74 -7.93 -23.17
C HIS A 77 1.23 -7.16 -21.93
N LEU A 78 0.66 -7.47 -20.76
CA LEU A 78 1.05 -6.89 -19.48
C LEU A 78 1.96 -7.85 -18.73
N TYR A 79 3.11 -7.37 -18.31
CA TYR A 79 3.98 -8.03 -17.35
C TYR A 79 3.85 -7.34 -16.01
N ALA A 80 3.27 -8.03 -15.02
CA ALA A 80 3.08 -7.52 -13.67
C ALA A 80 4.08 -8.15 -12.71
N LEU A 81 4.77 -7.33 -11.92
CA LEU A 81 5.74 -7.79 -10.93
C LEU A 81 5.24 -7.49 -9.53
N ASP A 82 5.35 -8.45 -8.63
CA ASP A 82 5.20 -8.27 -7.20
C ASP A 82 6.16 -9.21 -6.48
N VAL A 83 6.65 -8.82 -5.32
CA VAL A 83 7.51 -9.66 -4.49
C VAL A 83 6.71 -10.54 -3.53
N ASP A 84 5.46 -10.14 -3.24
CA ASP A 84 4.60 -10.80 -2.25
C ASP A 84 3.96 -12.08 -2.81
N PRO A 85 4.40 -13.29 -2.37
CA PRO A 85 3.87 -14.54 -2.89
C PRO A 85 2.39 -14.76 -2.56
N ILE A 86 1.87 -14.11 -1.51
CA ILE A 86 0.48 -14.25 -1.08
C ILE A 86 -0.43 -13.41 -1.98
N GLU A 87 -0.04 -12.17 -2.24
CA GLU A 87 -0.86 -11.25 -3.05
C GLU A 87 -0.80 -11.59 -4.54
N ILE A 88 0.31 -12.13 -5.04
CA ILE A 88 0.43 -12.63 -6.42
C ILE A 88 -0.64 -13.69 -6.71
N VAL A 89 -0.79 -14.69 -5.85
CA VAL A 89 -1.76 -15.76 -6.05
C VAL A 89 -3.18 -15.21 -6.08
N LYS A 90 -3.53 -14.38 -5.09
CA LYS A 90 -4.87 -13.75 -5.01
C LYS A 90 -5.17 -12.86 -6.21
N THR A 91 -4.17 -12.10 -6.65
CA THR A 91 -4.30 -11.19 -7.80
C THR A 91 -4.44 -11.97 -9.09
N GLY A 92 -3.64 -13.02 -9.29
CA GLY A 92 -3.73 -13.91 -10.44
C GLY A 92 -5.12 -14.55 -10.56
N GLU A 93 -5.63 -15.13 -9.47
CA GLU A 93 -6.97 -15.72 -9.45
C GLU A 93 -8.07 -14.69 -9.76
N ARG A 94 -7.96 -13.48 -9.23
CA ARG A 94 -8.93 -12.40 -9.48
C ARG A 94 -8.92 -11.95 -10.93
N LEU A 95 -7.74 -11.77 -11.53
CA LEU A 95 -7.60 -11.35 -12.91
C LEU A 95 -8.03 -12.45 -13.89
N GLN A 96 -7.69 -13.71 -13.61
CA GLN A 96 -8.16 -14.84 -14.40
C GLN A 96 -9.70 -14.96 -14.39
N LYS A 97 -10.35 -14.78 -13.23
CA LYS A 97 -11.82 -14.75 -13.13
C LYS A 97 -12.43 -13.57 -13.87
N ALA A 98 -11.71 -12.47 -14.00
CA ALA A 98 -12.12 -11.31 -14.80
C ALA A 98 -11.87 -11.49 -16.31
N GLY A 99 -11.29 -12.63 -16.74
CA GLY A 99 -11.06 -12.96 -18.13
C GLY A 99 -9.73 -12.47 -18.70
N TYR A 100 -8.77 -12.14 -17.84
CA TYR A 100 -7.39 -11.82 -18.25
C TYR A 100 -6.55 -13.09 -18.10
N GLY A 101 -6.34 -13.80 -19.21
CA GLY A 101 -5.58 -15.04 -19.26
C GLY A 101 -4.11 -14.83 -19.64
N GLU A 102 -3.38 -15.92 -19.75
CA GLU A 102 -1.94 -15.93 -20.04
C GLU A 102 -1.59 -15.32 -21.41
N GLU A 103 -2.58 -15.19 -22.30
CA GLU A 103 -2.42 -14.58 -23.63
C GLU A 103 -2.18 -13.06 -23.57
N ILE A 104 -2.60 -12.40 -22.48
CA ILE A 104 -2.47 -10.94 -22.30
C ILE A 104 -1.81 -10.53 -21.01
N LEU A 105 -1.57 -11.48 -20.08
CA LEU A 105 -1.04 -11.17 -18.75
C LEU A 105 -0.04 -12.24 -18.30
N THR A 106 1.14 -11.79 -17.92
CA THR A 106 2.15 -12.58 -17.19
C THR A 106 2.41 -11.94 -15.83
N ILE A 107 2.21 -12.71 -14.76
CA ILE A 107 2.51 -12.26 -13.39
C ILE A 107 3.80 -12.93 -12.93
N LEU A 108 4.77 -12.13 -12.52
CA LEU A 108 6.10 -12.59 -12.10
C LEU A 108 6.30 -12.30 -10.61
N GLN A 109 6.68 -13.34 -9.84
CA GLN A 109 7.16 -13.12 -8.47
C GLN A 109 8.61 -12.63 -8.53
N GLN A 110 8.76 -11.31 -8.61
CA GLN A 110 10.05 -10.67 -8.78
C GLN A 110 10.10 -9.34 -8.02
N ASN A 111 11.26 -9.04 -7.42
CA ASN A 111 11.54 -7.71 -6.92
C ASN A 111 11.76 -6.77 -8.11
N PHE A 112 11.21 -5.55 -8.05
CA PHE A 112 11.39 -4.52 -9.08
C PHE A 112 12.88 -4.17 -9.32
N ALA A 113 13.76 -4.39 -8.33
CA ALA A 113 15.20 -4.25 -8.51
C ALA A 113 15.77 -5.16 -9.62
N ASN A 114 15.06 -6.22 -9.99
CA ASN A 114 15.42 -7.14 -11.08
C ASN A 114 14.82 -6.74 -12.45
N LEU A 115 14.26 -5.54 -12.58
CA LEU A 115 13.58 -5.07 -13.79
C LEU A 115 14.48 -5.15 -15.03
N GLU A 116 15.79 -4.94 -14.89
CA GLU A 116 16.74 -5.09 -15.99
C GLU A 116 16.74 -6.53 -16.56
N THR A 117 16.67 -7.53 -15.69
CA THR A 117 16.62 -8.94 -16.10
C THR A 117 15.30 -9.23 -16.80
N VAL A 118 14.18 -8.74 -16.25
CA VAL A 118 12.85 -8.88 -16.84
C VAL A 118 12.79 -8.20 -18.21
N ALA A 119 13.38 -7.00 -18.34
CA ALA A 119 13.42 -6.30 -19.63
C ALA A 119 14.27 -7.00 -20.68
N LYS A 120 15.35 -7.70 -20.29
CA LYS A 120 16.16 -8.51 -21.20
C LYS A 120 15.41 -9.77 -21.69
N GLU A 121 14.56 -10.35 -20.85
CA GLU A 121 13.84 -11.58 -21.15
C GLU A 121 12.54 -11.33 -21.92
N TYR A 122 11.80 -10.31 -21.52
CA TYR A 122 10.43 -10.04 -22.03
C TYR A 122 10.29 -8.72 -22.80
N GLY A 123 11.27 -7.83 -22.74
CA GLY A 123 11.24 -6.53 -23.42
C GLY A 123 11.55 -6.59 -24.91
N PRO A 124 11.55 -5.44 -25.59
CA PRO A 124 11.36 -4.09 -25.01
C PRO A 124 9.93 -3.79 -24.61
N PHE A 125 9.73 -2.90 -23.63
CA PHE A 125 8.42 -2.45 -23.17
C PHE A 125 8.11 -1.05 -23.74
N ASP A 126 6.87 -0.84 -24.21
CA ASP A 126 6.41 0.47 -24.68
C ASP A 126 6.05 1.41 -23.52
N PHE A 127 5.69 0.84 -22.37
CA PHE A 127 5.29 1.59 -21.17
C PHE A 127 5.67 0.83 -19.90
N MET A 128 6.08 1.55 -18.86
CA MET A 128 6.33 1.00 -17.53
C MET A 128 5.66 1.89 -16.48
N LEU A 129 4.97 1.25 -15.52
CA LEU A 129 4.36 1.90 -14.37
C LEU A 129 4.91 1.27 -13.09
N ALA A 130 5.38 2.09 -12.16
CA ALA A 130 5.77 1.66 -10.82
C ALA A 130 4.83 2.32 -9.80
N ASP A 131 4.01 1.50 -9.11
CA ASP A 131 3.20 1.89 -7.97
C ASP A 131 3.76 1.17 -6.74
N LEU A 132 4.75 1.82 -6.12
CA LEU A 132 5.55 1.22 -5.06
C LEU A 132 4.90 1.42 -3.69
N GLY A 133 5.06 0.44 -2.81
CA GLY A 133 4.54 0.46 -1.46
C GLY A 133 3.68 -0.75 -1.11
N VAL A 134 2.84 -0.61 -0.10
CA VAL A 134 1.95 -1.69 0.38
C VAL A 134 0.49 -1.40 0.05
N SER A 135 -0.22 -2.44 -0.34
CA SER A 135 -1.66 -2.37 -0.59
C SER A 135 -2.47 -2.29 0.72
N SER A 136 -3.71 -1.79 0.62
CA SER A 136 -4.65 -1.80 1.75
C SER A 136 -4.88 -3.22 2.28
N MET A 137 -4.91 -4.23 1.44
CA MET A 137 -5.09 -5.63 1.83
C MET A 137 -3.95 -6.15 2.71
N GLN A 138 -2.71 -5.74 2.41
CA GLN A 138 -1.55 -6.06 3.24
C GLN A 138 -1.59 -5.31 4.58
N ILE A 139 -2.02 -4.04 4.58
CA ILE A 139 -2.14 -3.21 5.80
C ILE A 139 -3.24 -3.75 6.72
N ASP A 140 -4.34 -4.25 6.16
CA ASP A 140 -5.50 -4.71 6.91
C ASP A 140 -5.34 -6.13 7.48
N ASP A 141 -4.30 -6.88 7.08
CA ASP A 141 -3.97 -8.18 7.68
C ASP A 141 -3.04 -8.00 8.90
N PRO A 142 -3.56 -8.16 10.15
CA PRO A 142 -2.74 -7.98 11.36
C PRO A 142 -1.54 -8.93 11.43
N LYS A 143 -1.60 -10.09 10.76
CA LYS A 143 -0.52 -11.08 10.77
C LYS A 143 0.72 -10.63 10.01
N ARG A 144 0.56 -9.64 9.12
CA ARG A 144 1.66 -9.06 8.34
C ARG A 144 2.41 -7.95 9.11
N GLY A 145 1.78 -7.36 10.11
CA GLY A 145 2.38 -6.34 10.96
C GLY A 145 2.52 -4.94 10.35
N PHE A 146 1.96 -4.68 9.16
CA PHE A 146 2.07 -3.37 8.49
C PHE A 146 1.31 -2.24 9.18
N SER A 147 0.36 -2.57 10.08
CA SER A 147 -0.46 -1.58 10.76
C SER A 147 -0.17 -1.51 12.26
N TYR A 148 0.08 -0.29 12.75
CA TYR A 148 0.18 -0.04 14.20
C TYR A 148 -1.19 0.03 14.91
N LYS A 149 -2.30 -0.03 14.16
CA LYS A 149 -3.67 0.09 14.70
C LYS A 149 -4.18 -1.22 15.32
N ALA A 150 -3.74 -2.35 14.79
CA ALA A 150 -4.08 -3.68 15.28
C ALA A 150 -2.84 -4.35 15.87
N ASP A 151 -3.04 -5.20 16.90
CA ASP A 151 -1.96 -6.01 17.44
C ASP A 151 -1.65 -7.19 16.51
N GLY A 152 -0.37 -7.45 16.31
CA GLY A 152 0.12 -8.53 15.47
C GLY A 152 1.64 -8.66 15.57
N PRO A 153 2.22 -9.69 14.98
CA PRO A 153 3.68 -9.84 14.93
C PRO A 153 4.29 -8.64 14.20
N LEU A 154 5.40 -8.12 14.69
CA LEU A 154 6.15 -7.07 14.02
C LEU A 154 7.03 -7.70 12.92
N ASP A 155 6.42 -8.04 11.80
CA ASP A 155 7.09 -8.71 10.67
C ASP A 155 7.51 -7.73 9.59
N LEU A 156 6.60 -7.07 8.92
CA LEU A 156 6.78 -6.06 7.85
C LEU A 156 7.44 -6.58 6.56
N ARG A 157 7.70 -7.87 6.42
CA ARG A 157 8.24 -8.42 5.16
C ARG A 157 7.14 -8.52 4.10
N LEU A 158 7.43 -8.09 2.89
CA LEU A 158 6.58 -8.31 1.72
C LEU A 158 6.60 -9.79 1.31
N ASP A 159 7.76 -10.43 1.37
CA ASP A 159 7.88 -11.88 1.25
C ASP A 159 8.24 -12.51 2.62
N PRO A 160 7.26 -13.12 3.32
CA PRO A 160 7.51 -13.71 4.63
C PRO A 160 8.40 -14.97 4.59
N GLN A 161 8.72 -15.50 3.40
CA GLN A 161 9.59 -16.67 3.25
C GLN A 161 11.08 -16.29 3.24
N HIS A 162 11.39 -15.02 2.96
CA HIS A 162 12.76 -14.53 2.84
C HIS A 162 13.04 -13.37 3.80
N GLY A 163 14.32 -13.16 4.10
CA GLY A 163 14.77 -12.10 4.99
C GLY A 163 14.42 -12.33 6.46
N ILE A 164 14.63 -11.30 7.28
CA ILE A 164 14.36 -11.32 8.71
C ILE A 164 13.20 -10.37 9.05
N PRO A 165 12.33 -10.71 10.00
CA PRO A 165 11.23 -9.84 10.40
C PRO A 165 11.74 -8.57 11.10
N ALA A 166 10.97 -7.50 11.05
CA ALA A 166 11.33 -6.21 11.65
C ALA A 166 11.63 -6.32 13.16
N SER A 167 10.97 -7.21 13.87
CA SER A 167 11.24 -7.51 15.29
C SER A 167 12.67 -8.01 15.53
N GLN A 168 13.20 -8.82 14.63
CA GLN A 168 14.59 -9.28 14.67
C GLN A 168 15.54 -8.17 14.21
N ARG A 169 15.21 -7.49 13.12
CA ARG A 169 16.01 -6.38 12.60
C ARG A 169 16.26 -5.30 13.63
N LEU A 170 15.24 -4.91 14.40
CA LEU A 170 15.39 -3.95 15.51
C LEU A 170 16.34 -4.38 16.61
N ARG A 171 16.56 -5.68 16.80
CA ARG A 171 17.55 -6.19 17.79
C ARG A 171 18.97 -6.16 17.28
N GLU A 172 19.16 -6.23 15.97
CA GLU A 172 20.47 -6.21 15.32
C GLU A 172 21.03 -4.80 15.16
N LEU A 173 20.13 -3.80 14.99
CA LEU A 173 20.52 -2.39 14.82
C LEU A 173 21.05 -1.79 16.13
N ASN A 174 22.20 -1.14 16.05
CA ASN A 174 22.65 -0.26 17.14
C ASN A 174 21.88 1.08 17.09
N ARG A 175 22.12 1.95 18.10
CA ARG A 175 21.37 3.21 18.22
C ARG A 175 21.59 4.13 17.02
N GLU A 176 22.80 4.26 16.55
CA GLU A 176 23.20 5.15 15.46
C GLU A 176 22.62 4.67 14.12
N GLU A 177 22.68 3.37 13.86
CA GLU A 177 22.07 2.75 12.69
C GLU A 177 20.54 2.92 12.70
N LEU A 178 19.91 2.77 13.88
CA LEU A 178 18.46 2.95 14.01
C LEU A 178 18.04 4.41 13.76
N ILE A 179 18.83 5.39 14.22
CA ILE A 179 18.60 6.81 13.92
C ILE A 179 18.74 7.04 12.40
N GLY A 180 19.82 6.55 11.80
CA GLY A 180 20.07 6.69 10.36
C GLY A 180 18.88 6.13 9.56
N MET A 181 18.47 4.90 9.83
CA MET A 181 17.33 4.26 9.16
C MET A 181 16.03 5.09 9.30
N LEU A 182 15.72 5.61 10.48
CA LEU A 182 14.51 6.40 10.72
C LEU A 182 14.54 7.75 9.98
N VAL A 183 15.72 8.38 9.89
CA VAL A 183 15.88 9.65 9.17
C VAL A 183 15.87 9.42 7.66
N GLU A 184 16.69 8.49 7.16
CA GLU A 184 16.87 8.26 5.72
C GLU A 184 15.61 7.72 5.04
N ASN A 185 14.86 6.82 5.71
CA ASN A 185 13.71 6.15 5.11
C ASN A 185 12.38 6.88 5.34
N SER A 186 12.30 7.86 6.26
CA SER A 186 11.01 8.49 6.57
C SER A 186 11.06 9.92 7.11
N ASP A 187 12.23 10.57 7.13
CA ASP A 187 12.40 11.92 7.69
C ASP A 187 11.79 12.06 9.12
N GLU A 188 11.99 11.04 9.99
CA GLU A 188 11.40 11.05 11.33
C GLU A 188 12.09 12.06 12.24
N PRO A 189 11.41 13.15 12.66
CA PRO A 189 12.03 14.22 13.43
C PRO A 189 12.40 13.81 14.87
N TYR A 190 11.82 12.73 15.39
CA TYR A 190 12.08 12.21 16.74
C TYR A 190 12.92 10.93 16.73
N ALA A 191 13.70 10.70 15.67
CA ALA A 191 14.50 9.50 15.48
C ALA A 191 15.40 9.19 16.69
N GLU A 192 16.07 10.21 17.26
CA GLU A 192 16.95 10.03 18.42
C GLU A 192 16.21 9.56 19.67
N GLN A 193 15.04 10.14 19.96
CA GLN A 193 14.22 9.79 21.12
C GLN A 193 13.66 8.38 20.99
N ILE A 194 13.21 8.01 19.79
CA ILE A 194 12.65 6.70 19.47
C ILE A 194 13.74 5.63 19.57
N ALA A 195 14.88 5.84 18.90
CA ALA A 195 16.02 4.92 18.95
C ALA A 195 16.51 4.71 20.40
N SER A 196 16.63 5.79 21.16
CA SER A 196 17.01 5.72 22.57
C SER A 196 16.03 4.90 23.41
N GLN A 197 14.71 5.06 23.16
CA GLN A 197 13.68 4.33 23.89
C GLN A 197 13.66 2.84 23.51
N ILE A 198 13.82 2.49 22.22
CA ILE A 198 13.91 1.12 21.74
C ILE A 198 15.13 0.42 22.39
N CYS A 199 16.31 1.02 22.28
CA CYS A 199 17.54 0.49 22.89
C CYS A 199 17.42 0.35 24.41
N LYS A 200 16.77 1.31 25.08
CA LYS A 200 16.51 1.22 26.53
C LYS A 200 15.59 0.06 26.88
N THR A 201 14.60 -0.22 26.03
CA THR A 201 13.69 -1.36 26.24
C THR A 201 14.45 -2.68 26.13
N PHE A 202 15.27 -2.86 25.10
CA PHE A 202 16.10 -4.08 24.95
C PHE A 202 17.10 -4.26 26.10
N LYS A 203 17.78 -3.18 26.53
CA LYS A 203 18.70 -3.23 27.69
C LYS A 203 18.03 -3.63 28.98
N LYS A 204 16.71 -3.42 29.12
CA LYS A 204 15.91 -3.85 30.29
C LYS A 204 15.30 -5.24 30.12
N GLY A 205 15.65 -5.97 29.06
CA GLY A 205 15.11 -7.31 28.78
C GLY A 205 13.71 -7.31 28.18
N GLY A 206 13.21 -6.16 27.72
CA GLY A 206 11.96 -6.08 26.97
C GLY A 206 12.11 -6.54 25.51
N SER A 207 10.99 -6.71 24.81
CA SER A 207 10.95 -7.08 23.39
C SER A 207 10.16 -6.08 22.56
N MET A 208 10.35 -6.15 21.24
CA MET A 208 9.59 -5.44 20.21
C MET A 208 9.01 -6.47 19.22
N ASP A 209 8.36 -7.52 19.75
CA ASP A 209 7.90 -8.64 18.94
C ASP A 209 6.54 -8.36 18.28
N THR A 210 5.83 -7.32 18.75
CA THR A 210 4.50 -6.97 18.23
C THR A 210 4.41 -5.49 17.81
N THR A 211 3.45 -5.22 16.94
CA THR A 211 3.12 -3.86 16.50
C THR A 211 2.73 -2.96 17.67
N THR A 212 2.00 -3.50 18.65
CA THR A 212 1.62 -2.79 19.89
C THR A 212 2.86 -2.44 20.72
N ALA A 213 3.81 -3.37 20.89
CA ALA A 213 5.03 -3.11 21.66
C ALA A 213 5.85 -1.95 21.06
N LEU A 214 5.97 -1.90 19.73
CA LEU A 214 6.64 -0.80 19.04
C LEU A 214 5.87 0.51 19.20
N ARG A 215 4.55 0.52 18.98
CA ARG A 215 3.71 1.69 19.19
C ARG A 215 3.86 2.26 20.60
N GLU A 216 3.80 1.44 21.63
CA GLU A 216 3.99 1.86 23.01
C GLU A 216 5.40 2.41 23.28
N ALA A 217 6.43 1.89 22.60
CA ALA A 217 7.77 2.44 22.70
C ALA A 217 7.84 3.85 22.09
N ILE A 218 7.17 4.07 20.95
CA ILE A 218 7.04 5.40 20.33
C ILE A 218 6.30 6.37 21.27
N GLU A 219 5.17 5.94 21.85
CA GLU A 219 4.40 6.75 22.80
C GLU A 219 5.25 7.13 24.02
N ARG A 220 6.03 6.20 24.56
CA ARG A 220 6.97 6.45 25.66
C ARG A 220 8.12 7.38 25.25
N ALA A 221 8.62 7.27 24.04
CA ALA A 221 9.66 8.16 23.52
C ALA A 221 9.19 9.62 23.46
N LEU A 222 7.91 9.83 23.15
CA LEU A 222 7.29 11.16 23.00
C LEU A 222 6.48 11.60 24.24
N CYS A 223 6.71 11.00 25.41
CA CYS A 223 5.99 11.34 26.63
C CYS A 223 6.25 12.80 27.11
N PHE A 224 7.31 13.44 26.64
CA PHE A 224 7.65 14.83 26.96
C PHE A 224 6.75 15.85 26.25
N LEU A 225 6.02 15.47 25.22
CA LEU A 225 5.07 16.33 24.52
C LEU A 225 3.84 16.62 25.40
N PRO A 226 3.31 17.86 25.38
CA PRO A 226 2.13 18.22 26.17
C PRO A 226 0.89 17.43 25.70
N GLU A 227 0.05 17.02 26.67
CA GLU A 227 -1.19 16.29 26.37
C GLU A 227 -2.23 17.22 25.74
N ASN A 228 -2.33 17.16 24.42
CA ASN A 228 -3.29 17.95 23.62
C ASN A 228 -3.66 17.19 22.33
N LYS A 229 -4.51 17.81 21.51
CA LYS A 229 -4.90 17.24 20.22
C LYS A 229 -3.71 17.10 19.28
N GLU A 230 -2.80 18.06 19.29
CA GLU A 230 -1.60 18.10 18.46
C GLU A 230 -0.68 16.90 18.74
N LYS A 231 -0.50 16.51 20.03
CA LYS A 231 0.26 15.32 20.39
C LYS A 231 -0.30 14.06 19.74
N LYS A 232 -1.64 13.91 19.67
CA LYS A 232 -2.26 12.73 19.02
C LYS A 232 -1.94 12.68 17.53
N ASP A 233 -1.94 13.83 16.87
CA ASP A 233 -1.62 13.91 15.44
C ASP A 233 -0.13 13.65 15.19
N ILE A 234 0.75 14.15 16.08
CA ILE A 234 2.19 13.87 16.05
C ILE A 234 2.42 12.36 16.22
N LEU A 235 1.86 11.74 17.26
CA LEU A 235 2.00 10.31 17.52
C LEU A 235 1.53 9.47 16.33
N LYS A 236 0.41 9.83 15.72
CA LYS A 236 -0.10 9.15 14.53
C LYS A 236 0.90 9.22 13.37
N LYS A 237 1.41 10.42 13.06
CA LYS A 237 2.40 10.62 11.98
C LYS A 237 3.71 9.90 12.28
N THR A 238 4.20 9.98 13.52
CA THR A 238 5.42 9.28 13.95
C THR A 238 5.26 7.76 13.82
N CYS A 239 4.14 7.18 14.28
CA CYS A 239 3.89 5.75 14.05
C CYS A 239 3.92 5.40 12.56
N GLN A 240 3.29 6.19 11.70
CA GLN A 240 3.31 5.96 10.25
C GLN A 240 4.73 5.97 9.70
N ARG A 241 5.55 6.96 10.05
CA ARG A 241 6.94 7.08 9.60
C ARG A 241 7.82 5.95 10.10
N VAL A 242 7.73 5.59 11.38
CA VAL A 242 8.53 4.50 11.95
C VAL A 242 8.21 3.17 11.30
N PHE A 243 6.93 2.86 11.09
CA PHE A 243 6.53 1.64 10.38
C PHE A 243 6.95 1.65 8.91
N GLN A 244 6.86 2.81 8.25
CA GLN A 244 7.37 2.99 6.89
C GLN A 244 8.89 2.77 6.83
N ALA A 245 9.66 3.41 7.70
CA ALA A 245 11.11 3.29 7.72
C ALA A 245 11.57 1.85 7.93
N LEU A 246 10.94 1.13 8.87
CA LEU A 246 11.22 -0.29 9.10
C LEU A 246 10.84 -1.16 7.91
N ARG A 247 9.71 -0.88 7.26
CA ARG A 247 9.28 -1.62 6.07
C ARG A 247 10.32 -1.48 4.95
N ILE A 248 10.73 -0.27 4.66
CA ILE A 248 11.75 0.03 3.64
C ILE A 248 13.05 -0.73 3.96
N ASP A 249 13.54 -0.66 5.21
CA ASP A 249 14.77 -1.33 5.63
C ASP A 249 14.68 -2.86 5.52
N VAL A 250 13.57 -3.46 5.98
CA VAL A 250 13.37 -4.92 5.98
C VAL A 250 13.25 -5.50 4.57
N ASN A 251 12.68 -4.74 3.63
CA ASN A 251 12.44 -5.20 2.26
C ASN A 251 13.48 -4.67 1.26
N SER A 252 14.43 -3.85 1.70
CA SER A 252 15.44 -3.21 0.85
C SER A 252 14.81 -2.46 -0.34
N GLU A 253 13.77 -1.67 -0.02
CA GLU A 253 13.03 -0.86 -1.00
C GLU A 253 13.82 0.40 -1.40
#